data_6b9807e5fa5a2764dff207dd1b4765b6
#
_entry.id   6b9807e5fa5a2764dff207dd1b4765b6
#
_cell.length_a   1.000
_cell.length_b   1.000
_cell.length_c   1.000
_cell.angle_alpha   90.00
_cell.angle_beta   90.00
_cell.angle_gamma   90.00
#
_symmetry.space_group_name_H-M   'P 1'
#
loop_
_entity.id
_entity.type
_entity.pdbx_description
1 polymer ?
#
loop_
_entity_poly.entity_id
_entity_poly.type
_entity_poly.pdbx_seq_one_letter_code
_entity_poly.pdbx_strand_id
1 'polypeptide(L)'
;MHILNTSFSLILPQVGFALPLSVMLFVSFYSFIPNELIESAIVDGCSPYRTFISIVFPLAKNTVITVASMHSIFIWNDFIFANTFISEQAAKTVALGLKDYVGAFGNVDWGPRTLPLQYQSFRP
;
A
#
# COMPACT_ATOMS: atom_id res chain seq x y z
N MET A 1 -10.43 -12.01 20.13
CA MET A 1 -9.46 -11.08 19.51
C MET A 1 -10.21 -10.34 18.41
N HIS A 2 -10.72 -9.13 18.66
CA HIS A 2 -11.53 -8.37 17.70
C HIS A 2 -10.62 -7.46 16.84
N ILE A 3 -9.86 -8.08 15.92
CA ILE A 3 -9.02 -7.33 14.98
C ILE A 3 -9.78 -7.01 13.68
N LEU A 4 -10.84 -7.78 13.39
CA LEU A 4 -11.69 -7.56 12.20
C LEU A 4 -12.43 -6.21 12.31
N ASN A 5 -12.66 -5.56 11.17
CA ASN A 5 -13.29 -4.23 11.05
C ASN A 5 -12.50 -3.07 11.69
N THR A 6 -11.17 -3.22 11.84
CA THR A 6 -10.28 -2.15 12.28
C THR A 6 -9.26 -1.82 11.21
N SER A 7 -8.74 -0.60 11.20
CA SER A 7 -7.66 -0.21 10.28
C SER A 7 -6.43 -1.12 10.38
N PHE A 8 -6.18 -1.68 11.55
CA PHE A 8 -5.07 -2.63 11.76
C PHE A 8 -5.24 -3.94 10.99
N SER A 9 -6.48 -4.40 10.75
CA SER A 9 -6.73 -5.61 9.97
C SER A 9 -6.34 -5.48 8.50
N LEU A 10 -6.29 -4.25 7.98
CA LEU A 10 -5.81 -3.95 6.64
C LEU A 10 -4.30 -3.72 6.61
N ILE A 11 -3.78 -2.97 7.57
CA ILE A 11 -2.37 -2.56 7.60
C ILE A 11 -1.44 -3.78 7.74
N LEU A 12 -1.74 -4.72 8.64
CA LEU A 12 -0.87 -5.87 8.91
C LEU A 12 -0.63 -6.76 7.68
N PRO A 13 -1.66 -7.24 6.95
CA PRO A 13 -1.44 -8.04 5.75
C PRO A 13 -0.74 -7.26 4.64
N GLN A 14 -1.09 -5.98 4.45
CA GLN A 14 -0.48 -5.14 3.43
C GLN A 14 1.01 -4.93 3.68
N VAL A 15 1.41 -4.65 4.92
CA VAL A 15 2.83 -4.55 5.30
C VAL A 15 3.55 -5.88 5.06
N GLY A 16 2.93 -7.02 5.46
CA GLY A 16 3.50 -8.35 5.22
C GLY A 16 3.74 -8.64 3.73
N PHE A 17 2.84 -8.21 2.86
CA PHE A 17 2.98 -8.37 1.41
C PHE A 17 3.98 -7.38 0.79
N ALA A 18 4.06 -6.16 1.33
CA ALA A 18 4.95 -5.11 0.84
C ALA A 18 6.42 -5.38 1.15
N LEU A 19 6.70 -6.01 2.30
CA LEU A 19 8.08 -6.23 2.78
C LEU A 19 8.95 -7.05 1.82
N PRO A 20 8.56 -8.26 1.33
CA PRO A 20 9.40 -9.05 0.47
C PRO A 20 9.79 -8.33 -0.82
N LEU A 21 8.81 -7.67 -1.43
CA LEU A 21 9.01 -6.94 -2.67
C LEU A 21 9.91 -5.72 -2.47
N SER A 22 9.71 -4.96 -1.39
CA SER A 22 10.57 -3.83 -1.04
C SER A 22 12.01 -4.26 -0.81
N VAL A 23 12.21 -5.33 -0.03
CA VAL A 23 13.55 -5.88 0.23
C VAL A 23 14.24 -6.30 -1.06
N MET A 24 13.53 -7.01 -1.95
CA MET A 24 14.06 -7.42 -3.25
C MET A 24 14.52 -6.23 -4.08
N LEU A 25 13.71 -5.17 -4.16
CA LEU A 25 14.05 -3.96 -4.90
C LEU A 25 15.28 -3.24 -4.32
N PHE A 26 15.36 -3.15 -2.99
CA PHE A 26 16.52 -2.54 -2.34
C PHE A 26 17.79 -3.38 -2.49
N VAL A 27 17.70 -4.70 -2.36
CA VAL A 27 18.85 -5.59 -2.59
C VAL A 27 19.36 -5.45 -4.03
N SER A 28 18.45 -5.43 -5.00
CA SER A 28 18.81 -5.21 -6.40
C SER A 28 19.47 -3.85 -6.61
N PHE A 29 18.95 -2.79 -5.98
CA PHE A 29 19.56 -1.46 -6.05
C PHE A 29 20.98 -1.46 -5.46
N TYR A 30 21.16 -2.04 -4.27
CA TYR A 30 22.47 -2.05 -3.62
C TYR A 30 23.51 -2.82 -4.41
N SER A 31 23.14 -3.83 -5.18
CA SER A 31 24.07 -4.57 -6.04
C SER A 31 24.61 -3.75 -7.21
N PHE A 32 23.97 -2.62 -7.56
CA PHE A 32 24.47 -1.68 -8.57
C PHE A 32 25.43 -0.62 -8.03
N ILE A 33 25.59 -0.51 -6.73
CA ILE A 33 26.52 0.45 -6.13
C ILE A 33 27.95 -0.10 -6.27
N PRO A 34 28.86 0.62 -6.97
CA PRO A 34 30.25 0.20 -7.09
C PRO A 34 30.92 0.12 -5.72
N ASN A 35 31.65 -0.96 -5.47
CA ASN A 35 32.40 -1.15 -4.20
C ASN A 35 33.46 -0.07 -4.01
N GLU A 36 34.03 0.44 -5.11
CA GLU A 36 35.04 1.50 -5.09
C GLU A 36 34.57 2.77 -4.34
N LEU A 37 33.27 3.09 -4.40
CA LEU A 37 32.70 4.22 -3.66
C LEU A 37 32.72 3.98 -2.14
N ILE A 38 32.49 2.74 -1.73
CA ILE A 38 32.49 2.35 -0.32
C ILE A 38 33.93 2.26 0.18
N GLU A 39 34.81 1.67 -0.60
CA GLU A 39 36.24 1.53 -0.28
C GLU A 39 36.93 2.89 -0.16
N SER A 40 36.66 3.80 -1.07
CA SER A 40 37.21 5.18 -1.01
C SER A 40 36.79 5.88 0.29
N ALA A 41 35.53 5.75 0.70
CA ALA A 41 35.04 6.34 1.93
C ALA A 41 35.72 5.75 3.18
N ILE A 42 36.04 4.44 3.15
CA ILE A 42 36.77 3.78 4.23
C ILE A 42 38.20 4.28 4.29
N VAL A 43 38.88 4.45 3.14
CA VAL A 43 40.22 5.03 3.07
C VAL A 43 40.23 6.45 3.60
N ASP A 44 39.19 7.24 3.34
CA ASP A 44 39.00 8.58 3.87
C ASP A 44 38.68 8.60 5.39
N GLY A 45 38.65 7.43 6.05
CA GLY A 45 38.41 7.31 7.49
C GLY A 45 36.94 7.46 7.90
N CYS A 46 36.01 7.35 6.96
CA CYS A 46 34.58 7.37 7.28
C CYS A 46 34.17 6.10 8.03
N SER A 47 33.39 6.26 9.09
CA SER A 47 32.75 5.11 9.74
C SER A 47 31.67 4.52 8.82
N PRO A 48 31.35 3.21 8.93
CA PRO A 48 30.31 2.57 8.12
C PRO A 48 28.95 3.28 8.16
N TYR A 49 28.58 3.81 9.31
CA TYR A 49 27.34 4.57 9.50
C TYR A 49 27.37 5.90 8.72
N ARG A 50 28.51 6.60 8.76
CA ARG A 50 28.68 7.85 8.00
C ARG A 50 28.71 7.61 6.50
N THR A 51 29.37 6.54 6.06
CA THR A 51 29.37 6.11 4.65
C THR A 51 27.93 5.81 4.18
N PHE A 52 27.14 5.11 4.98
CA PHE A 52 25.75 4.83 4.65
C PHE A 52 24.94 6.11 4.49
N ILE A 53 24.96 7.01 5.45
CA ILE A 53 24.13 8.25 5.41
C ILE A 53 24.60 9.21 4.32
N SER A 54 25.92 9.37 4.13
CA SER A 54 26.46 10.42 3.25
C SER A 54 26.56 9.98 1.79
N ILE A 55 26.68 8.67 1.53
CA ILE A 55 26.88 8.15 0.16
C ILE A 55 25.73 7.26 -0.26
N VAL A 56 25.44 6.20 0.48
CA VAL A 56 24.47 5.18 0.07
C VAL A 56 23.04 5.69 0.12
N PHE A 57 22.67 6.38 1.16
CA PHE A 57 21.31 6.89 1.36
C PHE A 57 20.88 7.92 0.30
N PRO A 58 21.69 8.91 -0.08
CA PRO A 58 21.35 9.83 -1.16
C PRO A 58 21.18 9.13 -2.52
N LEU A 59 22.01 8.13 -2.81
CA LEU A 59 21.89 7.32 -4.03
C LEU A 59 20.61 6.50 -4.03
N ALA A 60 20.20 5.99 -2.87
CA ALA A 60 18.96 5.20 -2.71
C ALA A 60 17.67 6.04 -2.83
N LYS A 61 17.74 7.36 -2.81
CA LYS A 61 16.57 8.25 -2.81
C LYS A 61 15.58 7.93 -3.93
N ASN A 62 16.08 7.72 -5.15
CA ASN A 62 15.22 7.42 -6.30
C ASN A 62 14.51 6.07 -6.12
N THR A 63 15.21 5.06 -5.59
CA THR A 63 14.63 3.75 -5.30
C THR A 63 13.56 3.85 -4.21
N VAL A 64 13.79 4.64 -3.16
CA VAL A 64 12.78 4.91 -2.12
C VAL A 64 11.52 5.52 -2.73
N ILE A 65 11.66 6.53 -3.60
CA ILE A 65 10.52 7.18 -4.27
C ILE A 65 9.77 6.17 -5.15
N THR A 66 10.49 5.35 -5.90
CA THR A 66 9.89 4.32 -6.76
C THR A 66 9.10 3.29 -5.96
N VAL A 67 9.69 2.75 -4.89
CA VAL A 67 9.04 1.78 -4.00
C VAL A 67 7.81 2.40 -3.33
N ALA A 68 7.93 3.62 -2.81
CA ALA A 68 6.81 4.33 -2.18
C ALA A 68 5.66 4.58 -3.17
N SER A 69 5.96 5.03 -4.39
CA SER A 69 4.95 5.26 -5.43
C SER A 69 4.25 3.97 -5.83
N MET A 70 4.99 2.88 -5.99
CA MET A 70 4.44 1.58 -6.35
C MET A 70 3.50 1.06 -5.24
N HIS A 71 3.92 1.11 -3.98
CA HIS A 71 3.07 0.70 -2.86
C HIS A 71 1.84 1.58 -2.70
N SER A 72 1.96 2.90 -2.94
CA SER A 72 0.81 3.81 -2.93
C SER A 72 -0.26 3.38 -3.95
N ILE A 73 0.15 2.98 -5.15
CA ILE A 73 -0.77 2.48 -6.18
C ILE A 73 -1.40 1.16 -5.75
N PHE A 74 -0.63 0.22 -5.20
CA PHE A 74 -1.17 -1.06 -4.71
C PHE A 74 -2.18 -0.86 -3.59
N ILE A 75 -1.86 -0.01 -2.61
CA ILE A 75 -2.75 0.29 -1.48
C ILE A 75 -4.04 0.98 -1.98
N TRP A 76 -3.92 1.91 -2.95
CA TRP A 76 -5.09 2.57 -3.51
C TRP A 76 -6.04 1.61 -4.23
N ASN A 77 -5.49 0.64 -4.95
CA ASN A 77 -6.26 -0.38 -5.67
C ASN A 77 -6.61 -1.61 -4.82
N ASP A 78 -6.38 -1.55 -3.51
CA ASP A 78 -6.58 -2.70 -2.63
C ASP A 78 -8.06 -3.02 -2.44
N PHE A 79 -8.53 -3.93 -3.26
CA PHE A 79 -9.87 -4.49 -3.18
C PHE A 79 -9.90 -5.81 -2.40
N ILE A 80 -8.87 -6.65 -2.56
CA ILE A 80 -8.88 -8.03 -2.07
C ILE A 80 -8.85 -8.06 -0.54
N PHE A 81 -7.89 -7.36 0.07
CA PHE A 81 -7.78 -7.32 1.54
C PHE A 81 -8.97 -6.58 2.15
N ALA A 82 -9.39 -5.47 1.55
CA ALA A 82 -10.56 -4.72 2.02
C ALA A 82 -11.84 -5.59 1.99
N ASN A 83 -12.06 -6.35 0.91
CA ASN A 83 -13.22 -7.24 0.79
C ASN A 83 -13.17 -8.43 1.77
N THR A 84 -11.97 -8.87 2.17
CA THR A 84 -11.79 -10.02 3.06
C THR A 84 -11.93 -9.64 4.53
N PHE A 85 -11.38 -8.49 4.93
CA PHE A 85 -11.23 -8.12 6.34
C PHE A 85 -12.25 -7.08 6.83
N ILE A 86 -12.97 -6.40 5.91
CA ILE A 86 -13.95 -5.37 6.26
C ILE A 86 -15.34 -5.79 5.81
N SER A 87 -16.22 -6.03 6.78
CA SER A 87 -17.64 -6.34 6.55
C SER A 87 -18.56 -5.17 6.88
N GLU A 88 -18.11 -4.22 7.71
CA GLU A 88 -18.93 -3.07 8.12
C GLU A 88 -18.89 -1.94 7.09
N GLN A 89 -20.07 -1.33 6.84
CA GLN A 89 -20.27 -0.24 5.90
C GLN A 89 -19.41 0.99 6.22
N ALA A 90 -19.25 1.31 7.50
CA ALA A 90 -18.53 2.49 7.98
C ALA A 90 -16.99 2.42 7.80
N ALA A 91 -16.44 1.20 7.64
CA ALA A 91 -15.00 0.97 7.51
C ALA A 91 -14.55 0.65 6.08
N LYS A 92 -15.48 0.71 5.10
CA LYS A 92 -15.18 0.36 3.71
C LYS A 92 -14.19 1.34 3.06
N THR A 93 -13.21 0.78 2.35
CA THR A 93 -12.32 1.57 1.49
C THR A 93 -13.06 2.03 0.24
N VAL A 94 -12.51 3.04 -0.46
CA VAL A 94 -13.09 3.56 -1.72
C VAL A 94 -13.25 2.44 -2.76
N ALA A 95 -12.25 1.57 -2.89
CA ALA A 95 -12.27 0.44 -3.81
C ALA A 95 -13.40 -0.56 -3.49
N LEU A 96 -13.65 -0.81 -2.20
CA LEU A 96 -14.73 -1.69 -1.76
C LEU A 96 -16.10 -1.01 -1.91
N GLY A 97 -16.19 0.30 -1.67
CA GLY A 97 -17.41 1.08 -1.85
C GLY A 97 -17.90 1.10 -3.30
N LEU A 98 -16.99 1.19 -4.27
CA LEU A 98 -17.31 1.12 -5.70
C LEU A 98 -18.01 -0.18 -6.10
N LYS A 99 -17.67 -1.31 -5.46
CA LYS A 99 -18.34 -2.60 -5.70
C LYS A 99 -19.83 -2.55 -5.42
N ASP A 100 -20.26 -1.78 -4.43
CA ASP A 100 -21.67 -1.68 -4.08
C ASP A 100 -22.51 -0.97 -5.15
N TYR A 101 -21.87 -0.18 -6.03
CA TYR A 101 -22.51 0.46 -7.19
C TYR A 101 -22.58 -0.46 -8.40
N VAL A 102 -21.74 -1.49 -8.47
CA VAL A 102 -21.78 -2.51 -9.50
C VAL A 102 -22.64 -3.66 -8.97
N GLY A 103 -23.88 -3.78 -9.43
CA GLY A 103 -24.78 -4.87 -9.02
C GLY A 103 -24.19 -6.24 -9.33
N ALA A 104 -24.74 -7.29 -8.73
CA ALA A 104 -24.29 -8.67 -8.86
C ALA A 104 -24.22 -9.22 -10.31
N PHE A 105 -24.84 -8.53 -11.27
CA PHE A 105 -24.88 -8.87 -12.70
C PHE A 105 -24.14 -7.84 -13.58
N GLY A 106 -23.27 -7.00 -13.01
CA GLY A 106 -22.50 -6.01 -13.78
C GLY A 106 -23.30 -4.77 -14.20
N ASN A 107 -24.55 -4.63 -13.78
CA ASN A 107 -25.32 -3.42 -13.99
C ASN A 107 -24.82 -2.33 -13.03
N VAL A 108 -24.30 -1.25 -13.61
CA VAL A 108 -23.89 -0.08 -12.84
C VAL A 108 -25.13 0.73 -12.49
N ASP A 109 -25.49 0.76 -11.22
CA ASP A 109 -26.56 1.60 -10.72
C ASP A 109 -26.02 3.01 -10.44
N TRP A 110 -26.21 3.92 -11.37
CA TRP A 110 -25.82 5.32 -11.28
C TRP A 110 -26.78 6.15 -10.41
N GLY A 111 -27.85 5.53 -9.92
CA GLY A 111 -28.80 6.18 -9.03
C GLY A 111 -28.20 6.39 -7.64
N PRO A 112 -28.37 7.59 -7.03
CA PRO A 112 -27.95 7.79 -5.65
C PRO A 112 -28.75 6.86 -4.74
N ARG A 113 -28.12 5.84 -4.16
CA ARG A 113 -28.69 5.02 -3.06
C ARG A 113 -28.86 5.82 -1.76
N THR A 114 -28.97 7.12 -1.88
CA THR A 114 -29.20 8.07 -0.78
C THR A 114 -30.70 8.30 -0.53
N LEU A 115 -31.59 7.58 -1.22
CA LEU A 115 -32.98 7.60 -0.80
C LEU A 115 -33.10 6.82 0.50
N PRO A 116 -33.54 7.46 1.60
CA PRO A 116 -33.69 6.81 2.88
C PRO A 116 -34.56 5.57 2.74
N LEU A 117 -34.24 4.51 3.47
CA LEU A 117 -34.95 3.21 3.52
C LEU A 117 -36.47 3.33 3.68
N GLN A 118 -36.99 4.50 4.02
CA GLN A 118 -38.40 4.83 4.09
C GLN A 118 -39.14 4.74 2.75
N TYR A 119 -38.46 4.81 1.60
CA TYR A 119 -39.14 4.76 0.32
C TYR A 119 -39.36 3.32 -0.23
N GLN A 120 -38.73 2.31 0.38
CA GLN A 120 -38.94 0.90 0.01
C GLN A 120 -40.25 0.30 0.56
N SER A 121 -40.90 0.98 1.52
CA SER A 121 -42.13 0.53 2.15
C SER A 121 -43.42 0.81 1.32
N PHE A 122 -43.32 1.51 0.21
CA PHE A 122 -44.47 1.85 -0.64
C PHE A 122 -44.39 1.24 -2.04
N ARG A 123 -44.31 -0.08 -2.15
CA ARG A 123 -44.74 -0.78 -3.36
C ARG A 123 -45.93 -1.65 -3.02
N PRO A 124 -47.09 -1.42 -3.70
CA PRO A 124 -48.28 -2.28 -3.58
C PRO A 124 -48.01 -3.67 -4.14
#